data_abc30c1bc39799b17b7cf7068d9be331
#
_entry.id   abc30c1bc39799b17b7cf7068d9be331
#
_cell.length_a   1.000
_cell.length_b   1.000
_cell.length_c   1.000
_cell.angle_alpha   90.00
_cell.angle_beta   90.00
_cell.angle_gamma   90.00
#
_symmetry.space_group_name_H-M   'P 1'
#
loop_
_entity.id
_entity.type
_entity.pdbx_description
1 polymer ?
#
loop_
_entity_poly.entity_id
_entity_poly.type
_entity_poly.pdbx_seq_one_letter_code
_entity_poly.pdbx_strand_id
1 'polypeptide(L)'
;DRSSAASDVYKRQDYDESIRAIAAAIDRAEKYVSIEIYIQSWDETTDVFFESLRRATARGVKVRLLLDQIGSFKYKGYFKLGKRLTEIGVDWHLMLPIQLHKGRFRRPDLRNHRKLVIIDGKVGFIGSLNMIKRQYKTKDRYWIDYMVELSGPIVTSMSAIFAVDWYLEAEENLPLD
;
A
#
# COMPACT_ATOMS: atom_id res chain seq x y z
N ASP A 1 31.33 7.68 13.86
CA ASP A 1 29.94 7.44 14.30
C ASP A 1 29.22 6.55 13.30
N ARG A 2 29.12 5.25 13.60
CA ARG A 2 28.40 4.28 12.76
C ARG A 2 26.89 4.21 13.07
N SER A 3 26.40 4.97 14.03
CA SER A 3 25.01 4.88 14.51
C SER A 3 24.00 5.55 13.57
N SER A 4 24.43 6.50 12.75
CA SER A 4 23.53 7.24 11.84
C SER A 4 23.15 6.48 10.55
N ALA A 5 23.82 5.36 10.24
CA ALA A 5 23.58 4.54 9.05
C ALA A 5 22.77 3.25 9.33
N ALA A 6 22.41 2.99 10.58
CA ALA A 6 21.64 1.80 10.95
C ALA A 6 20.14 2.03 10.69
N SER A 7 19.47 0.99 10.19
CA SER A 7 18.01 0.95 10.07
C SER A 7 17.43 0.13 11.21
N ASP A 8 16.37 0.64 11.82
CA ASP A 8 15.62 -0.12 12.82
C ASP A 8 14.61 -1.04 12.16
N VAL A 9 14.45 -2.24 12.72
CA VAL A 9 13.61 -3.31 12.17
C VAL A 9 12.73 -3.89 13.25
N TYR A 10 11.41 -3.75 13.10
CA TYR A 10 10.40 -4.33 13.99
C TYR A 10 9.55 -5.35 13.24
N LYS A 11 9.49 -6.57 13.77
CA LYS A 11 8.73 -7.68 13.19
C LYS A 11 7.31 -7.74 13.78
N ARG A 12 6.30 -7.87 12.91
CA ARG A 12 4.89 -7.98 13.27
C ARG A 12 4.28 -9.24 12.64
N GLN A 13 3.71 -10.12 13.45
CA GLN A 13 3.11 -11.38 12.99
C GLN A 13 1.60 -11.44 13.18
N ASP A 14 1.04 -10.65 14.10
CA ASP A 14 -0.41 -10.54 14.21
C ASP A 14 -0.98 -9.73 13.06
N TYR A 15 -2.00 -10.30 12.40
CA TYR A 15 -2.59 -9.73 11.19
C TYR A 15 -3.28 -8.39 11.44
N ASP A 16 -4.18 -8.38 12.42
CA ASP A 16 -4.98 -7.20 12.73
C ASP A 16 -4.14 -6.12 13.41
N GLU A 17 -3.18 -6.52 14.24
CA GLU A 17 -2.22 -5.59 14.85
C GLU A 17 -1.34 -4.94 13.80
N SER A 18 -0.91 -5.68 12.77
CA SER A 18 -0.13 -5.12 11.66
C SER A 18 -0.93 -4.04 10.90
N ILE A 19 -2.21 -4.29 10.61
CA ILE A 19 -3.08 -3.30 9.96
C ILE A 19 -3.26 -2.07 10.86
N ARG A 20 -3.49 -2.26 12.16
CA ARG A 20 -3.62 -1.14 13.12
C ARG A 20 -2.32 -0.34 13.24
N ALA A 21 -1.17 -1.01 13.22
CA ALA A 21 0.13 -0.33 13.28
C ALA A 21 0.38 0.55 12.03
N ILE A 22 0.05 0.03 10.84
CA ILE A 22 0.12 0.80 9.59
C ILE A 22 -0.82 2.01 9.68
N ALA A 23 -2.08 1.80 10.10
CA ALA A 23 -3.06 2.88 10.25
C ALA A 23 -2.58 3.96 11.24
N ALA A 24 -2.04 3.55 12.39
CA ALA A 24 -1.49 4.46 13.39
C ALA A 24 -0.27 5.24 12.87
N ALA A 25 0.57 4.64 12.01
CA ALA A 25 1.67 5.35 11.37
C ALA A 25 1.16 6.38 10.34
N ILE A 26 0.13 6.03 9.55
CA ILE A 26 -0.53 6.94 8.60
C ILE A 26 -1.18 8.13 9.34
N ASP A 27 -1.76 7.90 10.52
CA ASP A 27 -2.33 8.97 11.34
C ASP A 27 -1.29 9.99 11.80
N ARG A 28 -0.01 9.60 11.86
CA ARG A 28 1.12 10.50 12.19
C ARG A 28 1.79 11.13 10.97
N ALA A 29 1.37 10.77 9.76
CA ALA A 29 1.93 11.33 8.54
C ALA A 29 1.74 12.85 8.46
N GLU A 30 2.78 13.54 8.01
CA GLU A 30 2.84 15.00 7.89
C GLU A 30 2.90 15.48 6.43
N LYS A 31 3.56 14.72 5.54
CA LYS A 31 3.81 15.11 4.16
C LYS A 31 3.14 14.21 3.15
N TYR A 32 3.47 12.92 3.16
CA TYR A 32 2.94 11.98 2.19
C TYR A 32 2.89 10.53 2.70
N VAL A 33 2.01 9.75 2.08
CA VAL A 33 1.90 8.30 2.25
C VAL A 33 1.90 7.65 0.87
N SER A 34 2.81 6.70 0.64
CA SER A 34 2.91 5.91 -0.58
C SER A 34 2.59 4.45 -0.30
N ILE A 35 1.64 3.89 -1.03
CA ILE A 35 1.09 2.56 -0.77
C ILE A 35 1.11 1.73 -2.05
N GLU A 36 1.69 0.54 -1.98
CA GLU A 36 1.65 -0.45 -3.04
C GLU A 36 1.33 -1.81 -2.43
N ILE A 37 0.13 -2.32 -2.66
CA ILE A 37 -0.33 -3.60 -2.10
C ILE A 37 -1.10 -4.38 -3.17
N TYR A 38 -0.71 -5.64 -3.36
CA TYR A 38 -1.24 -6.50 -4.41
C TYR A 38 -2.76 -6.74 -4.33
N ILE A 39 -3.28 -7.08 -3.14
CA ILE A 39 -4.72 -7.27 -2.94
C ILE A 39 -5.22 -6.24 -1.95
N GLN A 40 -6.24 -5.49 -2.36
CA GLN A 40 -6.89 -4.52 -1.49
C GLN A 40 -8.41 -4.66 -1.57
N SER A 41 -9.05 -4.65 -0.40
CA SER A 41 -10.50 -4.63 -0.24
C SER A 41 -10.85 -3.80 0.99
N TRP A 42 -11.80 -2.90 0.87
CA TRP A 42 -12.27 -2.12 2.00
C TRP A 42 -13.39 -2.88 2.69
N ASP A 43 -13.05 -3.63 3.70
CA ASP A 43 -13.93 -4.46 4.53
C ASP A 43 -13.81 -4.10 6.02
N GLU A 44 -14.51 -4.82 6.88
CA GLU A 44 -14.55 -4.59 8.33
C GLU A 44 -13.18 -4.64 9.01
N THR A 45 -12.26 -5.49 8.51
CA THR A 45 -10.89 -5.62 9.05
C THR A 45 -10.01 -4.46 8.62
N THR A 46 -10.17 -4.01 7.38
CA THR A 46 -9.34 -2.98 6.77
C THR A 46 -9.90 -1.57 6.91
N ASP A 47 -11.11 -1.42 7.44
CA ASP A 47 -11.76 -0.13 7.61
C ASP A 47 -10.87 0.87 8.37
N VAL A 48 -10.20 0.42 9.43
CA VAL A 48 -9.26 1.24 10.21
C VAL A 48 -8.12 1.82 9.35
N PHE A 49 -7.64 1.06 8.37
CA PHE A 49 -6.60 1.51 7.43
C PHE A 49 -7.16 2.57 6.48
N PHE A 50 -8.27 2.31 5.79
CA PHE A 50 -8.84 3.26 4.84
C PHE A 50 -9.34 4.54 5.52
N GLU A 51 -9.86 4.45 6.74
CA GLU A 51 -10.23 5.61 7.55
C GLU A 51 -9.00 6.43 7.98
N SER A 52 -7.85 5.80 8.22
CA SER A 52 -6.59 6.56 8.43
C SER A 52 -6.15 7.32 7.17
N LEU A 53 -6.35 6.76 5.96
CA LEU A 53 -6.10 7.48 4.71
C LEU A 53 -7.02 8.70 4.58
N ARG A 54 -8.31 8.54 4.88
CA ARG A 54 -9.28 9.65 4.88
C ARG A 54 -8.85 10.77 5.85
N ARG A 55 -8.41 10.40 7.05
CA ARG A 55 -7.90 11.41 8.02
C ARG A 55 -6.62 12.08 7.53
N ALA A 56 -5.71 11.32 6.90
CA ALA A 56 -4.47 11.87 6.38
C ALA A 56 -4.75 12.88 5.25
N THR A 57 -5.57 12.54 4.27
CA THR A 57 -5.95 13.45 3.17
C THR A 57 -6.68 14.69 3.68
N ALA A 58 -7.57 14.55 4.69
CA ALA A 58 -8.25 15.69 5.33
C ALA A 58 -7.27 16.65 6.03
N ARG A 59 -6.08 16.19 6.45
CA ARG A 59 -4.99 17.03 6.98
C ARG A 59 -4.11 17.64 5.89
N GLY A 60 -4.35 17.33 4.61
CA GLY A 60 -3.53 17.79 3.48
C GLY A 60 -2.34 16.89 3.15
N VAL A 61 -2.23 15.71 3.78
CA VAL A 61 -1.21 14.72 3.44
C VAL A 61 -1.47 14.15 2.06
N LYS A 62 -0.44 14.07 1.21
CA LYS A 62 -0.54 13.47 -0.13
C LYS A 62 -0.55 11.95 -0.02
N VAL A 63 -1.67 11.32 -0.31
CA VAL A 63 -1.79 9.86 -0.27
C VAL A 63 -1.81 9.31 -1.68
N ARG A 64 -0.82 8.47 -2.04
CA ARG A 64 -0.70 7.78 -3.32
C ARG A 64 -0.84 6.28 -3.13
N LEU A 65 -1.66 5.63 -3.94
CA LEU A 65 -1.99 4.22 -3.78
C LEU A 65 -1.98 3.48 -5.11
N LEU A 66 -1.16 2.44 -5.17
CA LEU A 66 -1.15 1.46 -6.26
C LEU A 66 -1.84 0.17 -5.80
N LEU A 67 -2.80 -0.32 -6.59
CA LEU A 67 -3.42 -1.62 -6.37
C LEU A 67 -3.40 -2.46 -7.64
N ASP A 68 -3.17 -3.77 -7.50
CA ASP A 68 -3.15 -4.66 -8.64
C ASP A 68 -4.58 -4.99 -9.10
N GLN A 69 -4.84 -4.81 -10.40
CA GLN A 69 -6.15 -5.08 -10.97
C GLN A 69 -6.57 -6.55 -10.80
N ILE A 70 -5.72 -7.49 -11.21
CA ILE A 70 -6.03 -8.93 -11.16
C ILE A 70 -6.06 -9.45 -9.72
N GLY A 71 -5.17 -8.94 -8.89
CA GLY A 71 -5.13 -9.30 -7.46
C GLY A 71 -6.43 -8.96 -6.75
N SER A 72 -6.98 -7.79 -7.04
CA SER A 72 -8.10 -7.23 -6.27
C SER A 72 -9.48 -7.47 -6.88
N PHE A 73 -9.61 -7.61 -8.22
CA PHE A 73 -10.90 -7.54 -8.92
C PHE A 73 -11.94 -8.58 -8.49
N LYS A 74 -11.51 -9.75 -8.03
CA LYS A 74 -12.39 -10.86 -7.61
C LYS A 74 -12.99 -10.68 -6.21
N TYR A 75 -12.54 -9.68 -5.46
CA TYR A 75 -13.00 -9.49 -4.09
C TYR A 75 -14.17 -8.50 -4.03
N LYS A 76 -15.03 -8.73 -3.02
CA LYS A 76 -16.24 -7.91 -2.81
C LYS A 76 -15.87 -6.43 -2.67
N GLY A 77 -16.60 -5.59 -3.40
CA GLY A 77 -16.43 -4.14 -3.31
C GLY A 77 -15.41 -3.55 -4.28
N TYR A 78 -14.66 -4.34 -5.03
CA TYR A 78 -13.65 -3.86 -5.98
C TYR A 78 -14.16 -2.73 -6.89
N PHE A 79 -15.31 -2.91 -7.54
CA PHE A 79 -15.86 -1.92 -8.47
C PHE A 79 -16.26 -0.59 -7.81
N LYS A 80 -16.41 -0.58 -6.48
CA LYS A 80 -16.70 0.62 -5.69
C LYS A 80 -15.42 1.20 -5.04
N LEU A 81 -14.34 0.42 -4.95
CA LEU A 81 -13.13 0.80 -4.22
C LEU A 81 -12.52 2.08 -4.80
N GLY A 82 -12.32 2.13 -6.12
CA GLY A 82 -11.75 3.32 -6.76
C GLY A 82 -12.56 4.59 -6.50
N LYS A 83 -13.89 4.51 -6.62
CA LYS A 83 -14.78 5.64 -6.30
C LYS A 83 -14.60 6.08 -4.84
N ARG A 84 -14.61 5.14 -3.88
CA ARG A 84 -14.41 5.44 -2.46
C ARG A 84 -13.04 6.07 -2.18
N LEU A 85 -11.96 5.57 -2.82
CA LEU A 85 -10.62 6.15 -2.71
C LEU A 85 -10.59 7.60 -3.21
N THR A 86 -11.22 7.87 -4.35
CA THR A 86 -11.33 9.23 -4.88
C THR A 86 -12.13 10.14 -3.95
N GLU A 87 -13.24 9.66 -3.40
CA GLU A 87 -14.09 10.42 -2.47
C GLU A 87 -13.36 10.85 -1.19
N ILE A 88 -12.41 10.04 -0.72
CA ILE A 88 -11.56 10.38 0.44
C ILE A 88 -10.26 11.12 0.06
N GLY A 89 -10.10 11.51 -1.20
CA GLY A 89 -8.95 12.32 -1.67
C GLY A 89 -7.66 11.54 -1.89
N VAL A 90 -7.72 10.22 -2.04
CA VAL A 90 -6.56 9.39 -2.37
C VAL A 90 -6.31 9.44 -3.87
N ASP A 91 -5.08 9.72 -4.26
CA ASP A 91 -4.60 9.55 -5.62
C ASP A 91 -4.23 8.10 -5.86
N TRP A 92 -4.98 7.41 -6.72
CA TRP A 92 -4.82 5.97 -6.89
C TRP A 92 -4.76 5.54 -8.34
N HIS A 93 -3.92 4.54 -8.62
CA HIS A 93 -3.77 3.93 -9.94
C HIS A 93 -3.79 2.40 -9.86
N LEU A 94 -4.21 1.78 -10.97
CA LEU A 94 -4.12 0.33 -11.13
C LEU A 94 -2.72 -0.05 -11.58
N MET A 95 -2.08 -0.95 -10.87
CA MET A 95 -0.85 -1.59 -11.33
C MET A 95 -1.13 -2.61 -12.43
N LEU A 96 -0.33 -2.54 -13.49
CA LEU A 96 -0.34 -3.47 -14.61
C LEU A 96 -1.78 -3.71 -15.14
N PRO A 97 -2.56 -2.64 -15.45
CA PRO A 97 -3.94 -2.80 -15.89
C PRO A 97 -4.01 -3.46 -17.26
N ILE A 98 -4.99 -4.34 -17.44
CA ILE A 98 -5.35 -4.88 -18.76
C ILE A 98 -6.38 -3.95 -19.38
N GLN A 99 -5.94 -3.06 -20.25
CA GLN A 99 -6.75 -2.04 -20.90
C GLN A 99 -6.55 -2.10 -22.42
N LEU A 100 -7.12 -3.13 -23.06
CA LEU A 100 -6.98 -3.37 -24.51
C LEU A 100 -7.43 -2.18 -25.35
N HIS A 101 -8.49 -1.46 -24.92
CA HIS A 101 -9.02 -0.28 -25.60
C HIS A 101 -8.09 0.95 -25.55
N LYS A 102 -7.08 0.95 -24.67
CA LYS A 102 -6.06 2.00 -24.56
C LYS A 102 -4.69 1.54 -25.09
N GLY A 103 -4.61 0.40 -25.79
CA GLY A 103 -3.34 -0.17 -26.27
C GLY A 103 -2.42 -0.66 -25.16
N ARG A 104 -2.89 -0.68 -23.91
CA ARG A 104 -2.12 -1.17 -22.74
C ARG A 104 -2.42 -2.66 -22.51
N PHE A 105 -1.69 -3.53 -23.23
CA PHE A 105 -1.70 -4.97 -22.96
C PHE A 105 -0.52 -5.30 -22.05
N ARG A 106 -0.81 -5.60 -20.79
CA ARG A 106 0.17 -6.14 -19.84
C ARG A 106 -0.07 -7.63 -19.67
N ARG A 107 0.99 -8.43 -19.66
CA ARG A 107 0.90 -9.88 -19.47
C ARG A 107 0.20 -10.20 -18.13
N PRO A 108 -0.88 -11.01 -18.14
CA PRO A 108 -1.66 -11.26 -16.91
C PRO A 108 -0.93 -12.13 -15.88
N ASP A 109 0.10 -12.86 -16.30
CA ASP A 109 0.95 -13.71 -15.45
C ASP A 109 2.10 -12.94 -14.77
N LEU A 110 2.47 -11.77 -15.29
CA LEU A 110 3.49 -10.90 -14.68
C LEU A 110 2.81 -9.88 -13.78
N ARG A 111 2.79 -10.16 -12.48
CA ARG A 111 2.17 -9.30 -11.47
C ARG A 111 3.18 -8.86 -10.43
N ASN A 112 2.98 -7.66 -9.93
CA ASN A 112 3.75 -7.13 -8.82
C ASN A 112 3.11 -7.55 -7.49
N HIS A 113 3.78 -8.40 -6.74
CA HIS A 113 3.29 -8.94 -5.47
C HIS A 113 3.79 -8.19 -4.23
N ARG A 114 4.40 -7.02 -4.39
CA ARG A 114 4.89 -6.22 -3.26
C ARG A 114 3.74 -5.76 -2.37
N LYS A 115 4.02 -5.62 -1.08
CA LYS A 115 3.17 -4.99 -0.08
C LYS A 115 4.07 -4.01 0.65
N LEU A 116 3.91 -2.76 0.30
CA LEU A 116 4.79 -1.67 0.66
C LEU A 116 3.96 -0.47 1.11
N VAL A 117 4.27 0.09 2.27
CA VAL A 117 3.71 1.35 2.74
C VAL A 117 4.87 2.23 3.22
N ILE A 118 4.94 3.46 2.75
CA ILE A 118 5.98 4.43 3.11
C ILE A 118 5.31 5.67 3.63
N ILE A 119 5.77 6.16 4.77
CA ILE A 119 5.27 7.36 5.43
C ILE A 119 6.41 8.36 5.56
N ASP A 120 6.26 9.53 4.92
CA ASP A 120 7.15 10.69 4.96
C ASP A 120 8.63 10.39 4.63
N GLY A 121 8.92 9.29 3.93
CA GLY A 121 10.28 8.80 3.71
C GLY A 121 11.03 8.36 4.97
N LYS A 122 10.34 8.28 6.12
CA LYS A 122 10.93 7.99 7.43
C LYS A 122 10.61 6.60 7.96
N VAL A 123 9.38 6.14 7.72
CA VAL A 123 8.88 4.84 8.16
C VAL A 123 8.40 4.06 6.96
N GLY A 124 8.78 2.80 6.87
CA GLY A 124 8.35 1.87 5.83
C GLY A 124 7.80 0.58 6.41
N PHE A 125 6.77 0.03 5.77
CA PHE A 125 6.26 -1.31 6.05
C PHE A 125 6.41 -2.16 4.80
N ILE A 126 6.94 -3.36 4.95
CA ILE A 126 7.10 -4.32 3.86
C ILE A 126 6.85 -5.74 4.37
N GLY A 127 6.22 -6.59 3.55
CA GLY A 127 5.95 -7.97 3.94
C GLY A 127 5.03 -8.73 3.01
N SER A 128 4.29 -9.68 3.57
CA SER A 128 3.36 -10.55 2.83
C SER A 128 1.89 -10.15 2.98
N LEU A 129 1.54 -9.29 3.95
CA LEU A 129 0.17 -8.93 4.31
C LEU A 129 -0.53 -8.13 3.20
N ASN A 130 -1.67 -8.66 2.74
CA ASN A 130 -2.56 -7.92 1.86
C ASN A 130 -3.58 -7.12 2.68
N MET A 131 -4.10 -6.03 2.09
CA MET A 131 -5.08 -5.17 2.76
C MET A 131 -6.50 -5.67 2.50
N ILE A 132 -6.84 -6.77 3.16
CA ILE A 132 -8.11 -7.48 3.06
C ILE A 132 -8.32 -8.31 4.33
N LYS A 133 -9.53 -8.75 4.63
CA LYS A 133 -9.79 -9.65 5.77
C LYS A 133 -9.00 -10.95 5.67
N ARG A 134 -8.57 -11.48 6.82
CA ARG A 134 -7.66 -12.63 6.91
C ARG A 134 -8.15 -13.89 6.20
N GLN A 135 -9.47 -14.14 6.17
CA GLN A 135 -10.08 -15.35 5.55
C GLN A 135 -10.48 -15.13 4.08
N TYR A 136 -9.76 -14.33 3.33
CA TYR A 136 -10.18 -13.90 1.98
C TYR A 136 -10.14 -15.01 0.91
N LYS A 137 -9.40 -16.10 1.11
CA LYS A 137 -9.36 -17.21 0.13
C LYS A 137 -10.28 -18.38 0.49
N THR A 138 -10.30 -18.79 1.74
CA THR A 138 -11.13 -19.91 2.22
C THR A 138 -11.60 -19.68 3.63
N LYS A 139 -12.78 -20.19 4.00
CA LYS A 139 -13.31 -20.07 5.37
C LYS A 139 -12.49 -20.84 6.42
N ASP A 140 -11.78 -21.88 5.97
CA ASP A 140 -11.11 -22.86 6.85
C ASP A 140 -9.59 -22.63 6.96
N ARG A 141 -9.05 -21.61 6.30
CA ARG A 141 -7.62 -21.32 6.30
C ARG A 141 -7.36 -19.87 6.69
N TYR A 142 -6.52 -19.70 7.70
CA TYR A 142 -5.99 -18.40 8.10
C TYR A 142 -4.63 -18.21 7.46
N TRP A 143 -4.43 -17.04 6.85
CA TRP A 143 -3.11 -16.64 6.39
C TRP A 143 -2.27 -16.24 7.59
N ILE A 144 -1.04 -16.75 7.63
CA ILE A 144 -0.01 -16.27 8.53
C ILE A 144 0.85 -15.33 7.70
N ASP A 145 0.64 -14.05 7.88
CA ASP A 145 1.38 -13.02 7.20
C ASP A 145 2.45 -12.43 8.12
N TYR A 146 3.44 -11.84 7.47
CA TYR A 146 4.56 -11.23 8.14
C TYR A 146 4.73 -9.82 7.63
N MET A 147 4.76 -8.85 8.54
CA MET A 147 5.02 -7.45 8.23
C MET A 147 6.24 -6.98 8.99
N VAL A 148 7.08 -6.22 8.34
CA VAL A 148 8.25 -5.59 8.93
C VAL A 148 8.07 -4.08 8.87
N GLU A 149 8.20 -3.43 10.00
CA GLU A 149 8.30 -1.98 10.12
C GLU A 149 9.78 -1.59 10.12
N LEU A 150 10.14 -0.65 9.29
CA LEU A 150 11.51 -0.20 9.04
C LEU A 150 11.62 1.30 9.21
N SER A 151 12.77 1.76 9.73
CA SER A 151 13.15 3.18 9.70
C SER A 151 14.63 3.33 9.33
N GLY A 152 15.05 4.56 9.04
CA GLY A 152 16.43 4.83 8.62
C GLY A 152 16.64 4.74 7.11
N PRO A 153 17.89 4.68 6.62
CA PRO A 153 18.25 4.82 5.20
C PRO A 153 17.59 3.81 4.25
N ILE A 154 17.19 2.65 4.75
CA ILE A 154 16.50 1.62 3.95
C ILE A 154 15.18 2.14 3.37
N VAL A 155 14.51 3.08 4.05
CA VAL A 155 13.24 3.65 3.59
C VAL A 155 13.42 4.46 2.31
N THR A 156 14.58 5.09 2.10
CA THR A 156 14.91 5.75 0.83
C THR A 156 14.93 4.76 -0.35
N SER A 157 15.50 3.56 -0.15
CA SER A 157 15.47 2.52 -1.17
C SER A 157 14.04 2.04 -1.46
N MET A 158 13.19 1.93 -0.43
CA MET A 158 11.77 1.61 -0.59
C MET A 158 11.05 2.72 -1.37
N SER A 159 11.33 3.98 -1.09
CA SER A 159 10.78 5.14 -1.80
C SER A 159 11.17 5.13 -3.28
N ALA A 160 12.41 4.76 -3.60
CA ALA A 160 12.87 4.65 -4.98
C ALA A 160 12.11 3.55 -5.75
N ILE A 161 11.86 2.40 -5.12
CA ILE A 161 11.06 1.31 -5.72
C ILE A 161 9.64 1.81 -6.02
N PHE A 162 8.98 2.42 -5.03
CA PHE A 162 7.64 2.97 -5.23
C PHE A 162 7.59 4.04 -6.32
N ALA A 163 8.58 4.94 -6.37
CA ALA A 163 8.64 6.02 -7.36
C ALA A 163 8.72 5.47 -8.79
N VAL A 164 9.48 4.39 -9.02
CA VAL A 164 9.54 3.71 -10.32
C VAL A 164 8.18 3.11 -10.69
N ASP A 165 7.54 2.39 -9.78
CA ASP A 165 6.24 1.76 -10.05
C ASP A 165 5.14 2.82 -10.23
N TRP A 166 5.19 3.90 -9.48
CA TRP A 166 4.28 5.05 -9.65
C TRP A 166 4.43 5.69 -11.04
N TYR A 167 5.69 5.95 -11.44
CA TYR A 167 5.96 6.53 -12.77
C TYR A 167 5.41 5.65 -13.90
N LEU A 168 5.53 4.34 -13.79
CA LEU A 168 5.04 3.41 -14.82
C LEU A 168 3.52 3.43 -15.00
N GLU A 169 2.76 3.83 -13.99
CA GLU A 169 1.30 3.82 -14.04
C GLU A 169 0.67 5.23 -14.09
N ALA A 170 1.28 6.21 -13.43
CA ALA A 170 0.79 7.59 -13.33
C ALA A 170 1.51 8.58 -14.26
N GLU A 171 2.70 8.20 -14.81
CA GLU A 171 3.57 9.06 -15.62
C GLU A 171 4.04 10.33 -14.85
N GLU A 172 4.04 10.28 -13.51
CA GLU A 172 4.48 11.33 -12.60
C GLU A 172 5.82 10.97 -11.97
N ASN A 173 6.82 11.87 -12.06
CA ASN A 173 8.08 11.72 -11.35
C ASN A 173 7.92 12.17 -9.90
N LEU A 174 8.26 11.30 -8.94
CA LEU A 174 8.27 11.63 -7.53
C LEU A 174 9.68 12.05 -7.08
N PRO A 175 9.81 13.10 -6.28
CA PRO A 175 11.09 13.42 -5.64
C PRO A 175 11.48 12.29 -4.67
N LEU A 176 12.76 11.98 -4.63
CA LEU A 176 13.35 11.11 -3.60
C LEU A 176 14.00 12.05 -2.57
N ASP A 177 13.29 12.29 -1.47
CA ASP A 177 13.79 13.11 -0.35
C ASP A 177 14.71 12.29 0.57
#